data_712cb65e0bf676bbf24b324c1918cf97
#
_entry.id   712cb65e0bf676bbf24b324c1918cf97
#
_cell.length_a   1.000
_cell.length_b   1.000
_cell.length_c   1.000
_cell.angle_alpha   90.00
_cell.angle_beta   90.00
_cell.angle_gamma   90.00
#
_symmetry.space_group_name_H-M   'P 1'
#
loop_
_entity.id
_entity.type
_entity.pdbx_description
1 polymer ?
#
loop_
_entity_poly.entity_id
_entity_poly.type
_entity_poly.pdbx_seq_one_letter_code
_entity_poly.pdbx_strand_id
1 'polypeptide(L)'
;MTSNAKEKIILDLCGGTGSWSRPWQLNGYDVRIITLPEYDVRTFNPPENVWGILVAPPCTEFSNLNCIAENRYRDFDAGMEIVNACLRIIRECNPVWWALENPRGHLRDFLGTPTMTFQPWEYGDPWTKATDIWGDFNIPPKKYSRWEDIPNKIPLYTRKGRNKPNFAFLHKSAWKNIPQLSWHHQPETDAEFRAMTPPAFAWAFYEANKLEVYEGN
;
A
#
# COMPACT_ATOMS: atom_id res chain seq x y z
N MET A 1 -26.46 -13.48 -12.28
CA MET A 1 -26.49 -13.02 -10.89
C MET A 1 -25.46 -11.91 -10.80
N THR A 2 -25.89 -10.67 -10.66
CA THR A 2 -24.98 -9.52 -10.48
C THR A 2 -24.33 -9.67 -9.10
N SER A 3 -23.06 -10.02 -9.08
CA SER A 3 -22.28 -10.08 -7.84
C SER A 3 -22.24 -8.69 -7.22
N ASN A 4 -22.93 -8.52 -6.10
CA ASN A 4 -23.00 -7.23 -5.40
C ASN A 4 -21.65 -6.95 -4.73
N ALA A 5 -21.05 -5.79 -4.99
CA ALA A 5 -19.78 -5.38 -4.36
C ALA A 5 -19.87 -5.41 -2.81
N LYS A 6 -21.04 -5.12 -2.24
CA LYS A 6 -21.31 -5.18 -0.79
C LYS A 6 -21.10 -6.56 -0.16
N GLU A 7 -21.17 -7.63 -0.96
CA GLU A 7 -20.96 -9.01 -0.49
C GLU A 7 -19.49 -9.44 -0.57
N LYS A 8 -18.61 -8.58 -1.11
CA LYS A 8 -17.19 -8.88 -1.28
C LYS A 8 -16.38 -8.27 -0.14
N ILE A 9 -15.83 -9.15 0.68
CA ILE A 9 -14.96 -8.75 1.79
C ILE A 9 -13.55 -8.50 1.27
N ILE A 10 -13.02 -7.31 1.58
CA ILE A 10 -11.62 -6.95 1.39
C ILE A 10 -10.97 -6.85 2.77
N LEU A 11 -9.94 -7.64 3.03
CA LEU A 11 -9.10 -7.44 4.21
C LEU A 11 -7.94 -6.50 3.87
N ASP A 12 -7.68 -5.54 4.76
CA ASP A 12 -6.52 -4.64 4.69
C ASP A 12 -5.65 -4.88 5.92
N LEU A 13 -4.73 -5.86 5.80
CA LEU A 13 -3.89 -6.33 6.88
C LEU A 13 -2.73 -5.37 7.13
N CYS A 14 -2.57 -4.93 8.37
CA CYS A 14 -1.68 -3.85 8.78
C CYS A 14 -1.98 -2.54 8.03
N GLY A 15 -3.26 -2.33 7.65
CA GLY A 15 -3.70 -1.26 6.74
C GLY A 15 -3.58 0.15 7.31
N GLY A 16 -3.33 0.31 8.62
CA GLY A 16 -3.13 1.61 9.27
C GLY A 16 -4.27 2.58 8.95
N THR A 17 -4.00 3.56 8.11
CA THR A 17 -4.99 4.59 7.70
C THR A 17 -6.05 4.09 6.72
N GLY A 18 -5.94 2.87 6.20
CA GLY A 18 -6.81 2.35 5.14
C GLY A 18 -6.60 3.05 3.79
N SER A 19 -5.44 3.68 3.60
CA SER A 19 -5.17 4.45 2.37
C SER A 19 -5.18 3.59 1.12
N TRP A 20 -4.73 2.34 1.20
CA TRP A 20 -4.73 1.44 0.06
C TRP A 20 -6.12 0.89 -0.25
N SER A 21 -6.88 0.52 0.77
CA SER A 21 -8.22 -0.06 0.61
C SER A 21 -9.32 0.97 0.38
N ARG A 22 -9.02 2.27 0.53
CA ARG A 22 -10.00 3.34 0.39
C ARG A 22 -10.81 3.31 -0.91
N PRO A 23 -10.24 3.06 -2.11
CA PRO A 23 -11.02 2.96 -3.35
C PRO A 23 -12.12 1.89 -3.28
N TRP A 24 -11.85 0.72 -2.68
CA TRP A 24 -12.87 -0.33 -2.48
C TRP A 24 -13.98 0.15 -1.54
N GLN A 25 -13.62 0.78 -0.42
CA GLN A 25 -14.59 1.32 0.54
C GLN A 25 -15.53 2.33 -0.11
N LEU A 26 -14.99 3.26 -0.92
CA LEU A 26 -15.78 4.27 -1.64
C LEU A 26 -16.69 3.66 -2.70
N ASN A 27 -16.38 2.49 -3.20
CA ASN A 27 -17.17 1.76 -4.18
C ASN A 27 -18.05 0.66 -3.56
N GLY A 28 -18.25 0.70 -2.24
CA GLY A 28 -19.27 -0.08 -1.53
C GLY A 28 -18.87 -1.52 -1.19
N TYR A 29 -17.59 -1.88 -1.26
CA TYR A 29 -17.10 -3.17 -0.76
C TYR A 29 -17.10 -3.20 0.78
N ASP A 30 -17.22 -4.40 1.37
CA ASP A 30 -17.03 -4.63 2.81
C ASP A 30 -15.51 -4.64 3.12
N VAL A 31 -14.96 -3.45 3.39
CA VAL A 31 -13.54 -3.29 3.72
C VAL A 31 -13.33 -3.41 5.22
N ARG A 32 -12.47 -4.34 5.63
CA ARG A 32 -12.10 -4.56 7.03
C ARG A 32 -10.61 -4.31 7.22
N ILE A 33 -10.29 -3.23 7.94
CA ILE A 33 -8.91 -2.85 8.25
C ILE A 33 -8.50 -3.59 9.53
N ILE A 34 -7.48 -4.43 9.41
CA ILE A 34 -6.94 -5.23 10.50
C ILE A 34 -5.61 -4.60 10.92
N THR A 35 -5.66 -3.79 11.96
CA THR A 35 -4.50 -3.02 12.45
C THR A 35 -4.57 -2.82 13.96
N LEU A 36 -3.41 -2.65 14.59
CA LEU A 36 -3.32 -2.31 16.01
C LEU A 36 -3.89 -0.91 16.28
N PRO A 37 -4.44 -0.66 17.48
CA PRO A 37 -4.51 -1.57 18.62
C PRO A 37 -5.72 -2.53 18.62
N GLU A 38 -6.69 -2.36 17.71
CA GLU A 38 -7.94 -3.12 17.72
C GLU A 38 -7.74 -4.58 17.33
N TYR A 39 -6.91 -4.83 16.32
CA TYR A 39 -6.66 -6.17 15.77
C TYR A 39 -5.17 -6.43 15.59
N ASP A 40 -4.72 -7.59 16.07
CA ASP A 40 -3.37 -8.10 15.84
C ASP A 40 -3.41 -9.22 14.80
N VAL A 41 -2.74 -9.04 13.67
CA VAL A 41 -2.69 -10.04 12.59
C VAL A 41 -2.16 -11.40 13.05
N ARG A 42 -1.36 -11.43 14.13
CA ARG A 42 -0.79 -12.68 14.69
C ARG A 42 -1.87 -13.57 15.29
N THR A 43 -2.90 -12.97 15.87
CA THR A 43 -4.01 -13.68 16.54
C THR A 43 -5.34 -13.54 15.81
N PHE A 44 -5.38 -12.77 14.73
CA PHE A 44 -6.61 -12.55 13.98
C PHE A 44 -7.08 -13.82 13.28
N ASN A 45 -8.36 -14.16 13.47
CA ASN A 45 -9.06 -15.22 12.77
C ASN A 45 -9.87 -14.59 11.63
N PRO A 46 -9.51 -14.86 10.36
CA PRO A 46 -10.21 -14.25 9.24
C PRO A 46 -11.63 -14.81 9.07
N PRO A 47 -12.56 -14.01 8.53
CA PRO A 47 -13.88 -14.48 8.17
C PRO A 47 -13.82 -15.42 6.93
N GLU A 48 -14.89 -16.15 6.73
CA GLU A 48 -15.09 -16.90 5.47
C GLU A 48 -15.38 -15.94 4.29
N ASN A 49 -15.18 -16.43 3.07
CA ASN A 49 -15.52 -15.74 1.82
C ASN A 49 -14.81 -14.39 1.60
N VAL A 50 -13.57 -14.26 2.06
CA VAL A 50 -12.71 -13.11 1.73
C VAL A 50 -12.42 -13.12 0.23
N TRP A 51 -12.76 -12.03 -0.45
CA TRP A 51 -12.59 -11.91 -1.89
C TRP A 51 -11.21 -11.40 -2.28
N GLY A 52 -10.67 -10.43 -1.54
CA GLY A 52 -9.35 -9.88 -1.80
C GLY A 52 -8.62 -9.48 -0.53
N ILE A 53 -7.28 -9.47 -0.56
CA ILE A 53 -6.45 -9.12 0.58
C ILE A 53 -5.36 -8.14 0.17
N LEU A 54 -5.31 -7.00 0.86
CA LEU A 54 -4.22 -6.03 0.85
C LEU A 54 -3.39 -6.24 2.11
N VAL A 55 -2.07 -6.13 2.00
CA VAL A 55 -1.15 -6.34 3.10
C VAL A 55 -0.06 -5.29 3.10
N ALA A 56 0.06 -4.50 4.16
CA ALA A 56 1.07 -3.46 4.32
C ALA A 56 1.83 -3.62 5.66
N PRO A 57 2.65 -4.67 5.82
CA PRO A 57 3.32 -4.95 7.09
C PRO A 57 4.34 -3.85 7.40
N PRO A 58 4.64 -3.59 8.69
CA PRO A 58 5.62 -2.59 9.09
C PRO A 58 6.95 -2.75 8.35
N CYS A 59 7.39 -1.68 7.70
CA CYS A 59 8.63 -1.68 6.92
C CYS A 59 9.88 -1.35 7.74
N THR A 60 9.75 -1.17 9.05
CA THR A 60 10.81 -0.67 9.94
C THR A 60 12.08 -1.50 9.86
N GLU A 61 11.96 -2.83 9.81
CA GLU A 61 13.11 -3.73 9.77
C GLU A 61 13.63 -3.96 8.34
N PHE A 62 12.80 -3.74 7.32
CA PHE A 62 13.14 -4.06 5.93
C PHE A 62 13.58 -2.85 5.10
N SER A 63 13.20 -1.63 5.48
CA SER A 63 13.46 -0.43 4.67
C SER A 63 14.94 -0.04 4.66
N ASN A 64 15.48 0.25 3.47
CA ASN A 64 16.84 0.80 3.32
C ASN A 64 17.00 2.20 3.93
N LEU A 65 15.92 2.91 4.26
CA LEU A 65 15.97 4.24 4.88
C LEU A 65 16.46 4.20 6.33
N ASN A 66 16.36 3.07 7.00
CA ASN A 66 16.88 2.89 8.36
C ASN A 66 18.41 2.85 8.44
N CYS A 67 19.13 2.82 7.30
CA CYS A 67 20.59 2.97 7.28
C CYS A 67 21.07 4.37 7.72
N ILE A 68 20.15 5.35 7.87
CA ILE A 68 20.51 6.72 8.26
C ILE A 68 20.74 6.83 9.77
N ALA A 69 20.18 5.92 10.57
CA ALA A 69 20.50 5.78 11.98
C ALA A 69 21.73 4.87 12.09
N GLU A 70 22.90 5.47 12.22
CA GLU A 70 24.15 4.74 12.49
C GLU A 70 23.94 3.80 13.68
N ASN A 71 24.22 2.49 13.49
CA ASN A 71 24.15 1.42 14.49
C ASN A 71 22.78 0.89 14.93
N ARG A 72 21.71 1.02 14.13
CA ARG A 72 20.47 0.31 14.47
C ARG A 72 20.57 -1.16 14.08
N TYR A 73 20.50 -2.05 15.09
CA TYR A 73 20.29 -3.48 14.87
C TYR A 73 18.89 -3.69 14.23
N ARG A 74 18.82 -4.50 13.18
CA ARG A 74 17.57 -4.91 12.53
C ARG A 74 17.09 -6.21 13.13
N ASP A 75 15.85 -6.24 13.58
CA ASP A 75 15.21 -7.45 14.05
C ASP A 75 14.34 -8.04 12.92
N PHE A 76 15.01 -8.75 12.02
CA PHE A 76 14.31 -9.41 10.92
C PHE A 76 13.34 -10.50 11.39
N ASP A 77 13.61 -11.16 12.51
CA ASP A 77 12.73 -12.20 13.04
C ASP A 77 11.41 -11.58 13.50
N ALA A 78 11.45 -10.49 14.26
CA ALA A 78 10.26 -9.75 14.65
C ALA A 78 9.51 -9.17 13.44
N GLY A 79 10.21 -8.66 12.43
CA GLY A 79 9.60 -8.19 11.19
C GLY A 79 8.90 -9.33 10.44
N MET A 80 9.56 -10.48 10.32
CA MET A 80 9.02 -11.65 9.62
C MET A 80 7.88 -12.33 10.38
N GLU A 81 7.80 -12.21 11.70
CA GLU A 81 6.65 -12.69 12.48
C GLU A 81 5.34 -12.09 11.95
N ILE A 82 5.32 -10.76 11.73
CA ILE A 82 4.15 -10.05 11.19
C ILE A 82 3.87 -10.46 9.73
N VAL A 83 4.91 -10.51 8.90
CA VAL A 83 4.79 -10.95 7.50
C VAL A 83 4.22 -12.37 7.43
N ASN A 84 4.75 -13.30 8.21
CA ASN A 84 4.30 -14.68 8.24
C ASN A 84 2.85 -14.81 8.73
N ALA A 85 2.42 -13.99 9.71
CA ALA A 85 1.03 -13.93 10.16
C ALA A 85 0.11 -13.48 9.02
N CYS A 86 0.49 -12.47 8.25
CA CYS A 86 -0.28 -12.04 7.07
C CYS A 86 -0.34 -13.15 6.00
N LEU A 87 0.78 -13.81 5.72
CA LEU A 87 0.84 -14.93 4.76
C LEU A 87 0.00 -16.13 5.23
N ARG A 88 -0.10 -16.37 6.55
CA ARG A 88 -1.02 -17.37 7.12
C ARG A 88 -2.47 -17.02 6.78
N ILE A 89 -2.90 -15.79 7.04
CA ILE A 89 -4.26 -15.32 6.75
C ILE A 89 -4.58 -15.46 5.26
N ILE A 90 -3.64 -15.11 4.37
CA ILE A 90 -3.83 -15.30 2.92
C ILE A 90 -4.09 -16.77 2.58
N ARG A 91 -3.30 -17.70 3.14
CA ARG A 91 -3.49 -19.14 2.89
C ARG A 91 -4.81 -19.66 3.46
N GLU A 92 -5.22 -19.20 4.63
CA GLU A 92 -6.50 -19.59 5.25
C GLU A 92 -7.70 -19.08 4.47
N CYS A 93 -7.66 -17.85 3.96
CA CYS A 93 -8.74 -17.25 3.19
C CYS A 93 -8.82 -17.76 1.74
N ASN A 94 -7.70 -18.14 1.14
CA ASN A 94 -7.61 -18.47 -0.29
C ASN A 94 -8.38 -17.47 -1.19
N PRO A 95 -8.02 -16.17 -1.14
CA PRO A 95 -8.76 -15.12 -1.82
C PRO A 95 -8.60 -15.19 -3.34
N VAL A 96 -9.47 -14.50 -4.09
CA VAL A 96 -9.38 -14.38 -5.56
C VAL A 96 -8.09 -13.67 -5.98
N TRP A 97 -7.66 -12.68 -5.20
CA TRP A 97 -6.39 -11.97 -5.38
C TRP A 97 -5.84 -11.50 -4.03
N TRP A 98 -4.54 -11.31 -3.99
CA TRP A 98 -3.88 -10.69 -2.83
C TRP A 98 -2.63 -9.91 -3.26
N ALA A 99 -2.28 -8.89 -2.50
CA ALA A 99 -1.09 -8.08 -2.73
C ALA A 99 -0.44 -7.66 -1.41
N LEU A 100 0.87 -7.85 -1.28
CA LEU A 100 1.69 -7.43 -0.16
C LEU A 100 2.64 -6.33 -0.60
N GLU A 101 2.54 -5.17 0.02
CA GLU A 101 3.35 -3.97 -0.23
C GLU A 101 4.46 -3.85 0.80
N ASN A 102 5.66 -3.48 0.36
CA ASN A 102 6.69 -2.94 1.23
C ASN A 102 7.61 -2.00 0.43
N PRO A 103 8.16 -0.95 1.02
CA PRO A 103 9.20 -0.16 0.38
C PRO A 103 10.37 -1.06 -0.05
N ARG A 104 10.93 -0.78 -1.22
CA ARG A 104 12.07 -1.53 -1.73
C ARG A 104 13.21 -1.63 -0.72
N GLY A 105 13.54 -2.87 -0.34
CA GLY A 105 14.54 -3.13 0.71
C GLY A 105 14.75 -4.62 0.95
N HIS A 106 15.06 -4.95 2.20
CA HIS A 106 15.47 -6.29 2.62
C HIS A 106 14.37 -7.35 2.62
N LEU A 107 13.09 -6.98 2.50
CA LEU A 107 12.04 -8.00 2.43
C LEU A 107 12.20 -8.94 1.21
N ARG A 108 12.92 -8.49 0.17
CA ARG A 108 13.31 -9.32 -0.98
C ARG A 108 14.18 -10.52 -0.61
N ASP A 109 14.96 -10.39 0.45
CA ASP A 109 15.87 -11.46 0.92
C ASP A 109 15.06 -12.64 1.48
N PHE A 110 13.82 -12.41 1.90
CA PHE A 110 12.90 -13.39 2.47
C PHE A 110 11.81 -13.86 1.51
N LEU A 111 11.22 -12.94 0.74
CA LEU A 111 10.11 -13.25 -0.17
C LEU A 111 10.54 -13.44 -1.64
N GLY A 112 11.81 -13.17 -1.95
CA GLY A 112 12.32 -13.25 -3.32
C GLY A 112 11.86 -12.08 -4.20
N THR A 113 11.86 -12.32 -5.51
CA THR A 113 11.51 -11.30 -6.51
C THR A 113 10.04 -10.87 -6.39
N PRO A 114 9.73 -9.56 -6.26
CA PRO A 114 8.35 -9.09 -6.25
C PRO A 114 7.68 -9.28 -7.62
N THR A 115 6.37 -9.42 -7.61
CA THR A 115 5.52 -9.45 -8.82
C THR A 115 5.66 -8.17 -9.63
N MET A 116 5.74 -7.02 -8.93
CA MET A 116 6.03 -5.73 -9.54
C MET A 116 6.80 -4.80 -8.61
N THR A 117 7.49 -3.84 -9.21
CA THR A 117 8.05 -2.67 -8.50
C THR A 117 7.53 -1.41 -9.17
N PHE A 118 7.15 -0.40 -8.38
CA PHE A 118 6.67 0.85 -8.94
C PHE A 118 7.23 2.09 -8.21
N GLN A 119 7.06 3.22 -8.87
CA GLN A 119 7.21 4.55 -8.29
C GLN A 119 5.85 5.25 -8.32
N PRO A 120 5.45 5.99 -7.27
CA PRO A 120 4.18 6.72 -7.25
C PRO A 120 3.95 7.63 -8.45
N TRP A 121 5.01 8.26 -8.95
CA TRP A 121 4.93 9.14 -10.11
C TRP A 121 4.52 8.42 -11.40
N GLU A 122 4.75 7.12 -11.53
CA GLU A 122 4.31 6.32 -12.68
C GLU A 122 2.78 6.28 -12.81
N TYR A 123 2.08 6.58 -11.72
CA TYR A 123 0.60 6.65 -11.65
C TYR A 123 0.08 8.08 -11.57
N GLY A 124 0.94 9.08 -11.26
CA GLY A 124 0.57 10.49 -11.23
C GLY A 124 0.82 11.20 -9.90
N ASP A 125 1.26 10.50 -8.86
CA ASP A 125 1.64 11.14 -7.61
C ASP A 125 3.01 11.82 -7.74
N PRO A 126 3.17 13.12 -7.39
CA PRO A 126 4.36 13.88 -7.72
C PRO A 126 5.55 13.65 -6.76
N TRP A 127 5.86 12.39 -6.45
CA TRP A 127 6.98 11.99 -5.62
C TRP A 127 7.51 10.58 -5.94
N THR A 128 8.66 10.26 -5.36
CA THR A 128 9.27 8.93 -5.41
C THR A 128 9.08 8.22 -4.07
N LYS A 129 8.73 6.93 -4.12
CA LYS A 129 8.72 5.95 -3.04
C LYS A 129 8.82 4.59 -3.70
N ALA A 130 10.05 4.14 -4.03
CA ALA A 130 10.21 2.83 -4.67
C ALA A 130 9.58 1.75 -3.80
N THR A 131 8.58 1.08 -4.34
CA THR A 131 7.75 0.11 -3.62
C THR A 131 7.67 -1.19 -4.37
N ASP A 132 7.83 -2.29 -3.65
CA ASP A 132 7.72 -3.65 -4.15
C ASP A 132 6.36 -4.24 -3.77
N ILE A 133 5.75 -4.97 -4.69
CA ILE A 133 4.49 -5.69 -4.47
C ILE A 133 4.70 -7.16 -4.81
N TRP A 134 4.38 -8.03 -3.86
CA TRP A 134 4.28 -9.49 -4.05
C TRP A 134 2.81 -9.89 -4.06
N GLY A 135 2.47 -10.93 -4.79
CA GLY A 135 1.11 -11.45 -4.78
C GLY A 135 0.64 -12.01 -6.10
N ASP A 136 -0.63 -12.38 -6.09
CA ASP A 136 -1.40 -12.80 -7.26
C ASP A 136 -2.51 -11.78 -7.50
N PHE A 137 -2.34 -10.93 -8.51
CA PHE A 137 -3.21 -9.80 -8.82
C PHE A 137 -3.01 -9.33 -10.26
N ASN A 138 -3.96 -8.60 -10.80
CA ASN A 138 -3.80 -7.93 -12.09
C ASN A 138 -2.90 -6.69 -11.93
N ILE A 139 -1.80 -6.66 -12.66
CA ILE A 139 -0.84 -5.56 -12.60
C ILE A 139 -1.47 -4.29 -13.20
N PRO A 140 -1.60 -3.19 -12.40
CA PRO A 140 -2.16 -1.94 -12.91
C PRO A 140 -1.26 -1.33 -14.00
N PRO A 141 -1.83 -0.87 -15.12
CA PRO A 141 -1.05 -0.21 -16.17
C PRO A 141 -0.48 1.12 -15.67
N LYS A 142 0.80 1.35 -15.95
CA LYS A 142 1.46 2.64 -15.66
C LYS A 142 0.88 3.73 -16.54
N LYS A 143 0.57 4.88 -15.95
CA LYS A 143 0.01 6.04 -16.65
C LYS A 143 1.09 6.90 -17.30
N TYR A 144 2.26 6.97 -16.67
CA TYR A 144 3.39 7.78 -17.14
C TYR A 144 4.66 6.94 -17.21
N SER A 145 5.43 7.11 -18.29
CA SER A 145 6.73 6.45 -18.49
C SER A 145 7.91 7.35 -18.11
N ARG A 146 7.70 8.67 -18.01
CA ARG A 146 8.73 9.65 -17.63
C ARG A 146 8.18 10.63 -16.61
N TRP A 147 9.04 11.04 -15.69
CA TRP A 147 8.71 12.03 -14.66
C TRP A 147 8.23 13.37 -15.24
N GLU A 148 8.80 13.76 -16.36
CA GLU A 148 8.53 15.03 -17.03
C GLU A 148 7.07 15.13 -17.50
N ASP A 149 6.46 14.00 -17.82
CA ASP A 149 5.11 13.89 -18.39
C ASP A 149 3.99 14.05 -17.34
N ILE A 150 4.32 14.07 -16.03
CA ILE A 150 3.32 14.25 -14.97
C ILE A 150 2.80 15.69 -15.00
N PRO A 151 1.49 15.91 -15.16
CA PRO A 151 0.90 17.24 -15.06
C PRO A 151 0.86 17.71 -13.59
N ASN A 152 0.80 19.04 -13.40
CA ASN A 152 0.52 19.67 -12.10
C ASN A 152 1.41 19.18 -10.96
N LYS A 153 2.73 19.11 -11.20
CA LYS A 153 3.68 18.79 -10.13
C LYS A 153 3.56 19.80 -8.99
N ILE A 154 3.25 19.30 -7.81
CA ILE A 154 3.16 20.11 -6.60
C ILE A 154 4.58 20.45 -6.13
N PRO A 155 4.86 21.69 -5.69
CA PRO A 155 6.14 22.06 -5.11
C PRO A 155 6.31 21.38 -3.73
N LEU A 156 6.88 20.20 -3.72
CA LEU A 156 7.23 19.47 -2.51
C LEU A 156 8.72 19.60 -2.20
N TYR A 157 9.08 19.41 -0.93
CA TYR A 157 10.46 19.43 -0.49
C TYR A 157 11.32 18.43 -1.28
N THR A 158 12.45 18.91 -1.77
CA THR A 158 13.41 18.10 -2.52
C THR A 158 14.80 18.26 -1.86
N ARG A 159 15.46 17.14 -1.58
CA ARG A 159 16.83 17.19 -1.03
C ARG A 159 17.80 17.84 -2.01
N LYS A 160 18.81 18.57 -1.47
CA LYS A 160 19.87 19.19 -2.28
C LYS A 160 20.48 18.16 -3.26
N GLY A 161 20.60 18.55 -4.53
CA GLY A 161 21.13 17.70 -5.60
C GLY A 161 20.13 16.65 -6.14
N ARG A 162 18.86 16.70 -5.73
CA ARG A 162 17.78 15.89 -6.27
C ARG A 162 16.75 16.77 -6.97
N ASN A 163 16.17 16.28 -8.04
CA ASN A 163 15.13 16.98 -8.83
C ASN A 163 13.73 16.38 -8.64
N LYS A 164 13.60 15.32 -7.85
CA LYS A 164 12.33 14.66 -7.52
C LYS A 164 12.16 14.61 -6.00
N PRO A 165 10.97 14.98 -5.48
CA PRO A 165 10.64 14.77 -4.08
C PRO A 165 10.70 13.27 -3.75
N ASN A 166 11.13 12.94 -2.53
CA ASN A 166 11.05 11.57 -2.04
C ASN A 166 10.15 11.57 -0.79
N PHE A 167 9.11 10.77 -0.83
CA PHE A 167 8.06 10.72 0.19
C PHE A 167 8.61 10.43 1.59
N ALA A 168 9.67 9.65 1.68
CA ALA A 168 10.33 9.33 2.95
C ALA A 168 10.92 10.54 3.69
N PHE A 169 11.14 11.65 3.00
CA PHE A 169 11.69 12.90 3.58
C PHE A 169 10.66 14.02 3.66
N LEU A 170 9.41 13.75 3.31
CA LEU A 170 8.33 14.70 3.50
C LEU A 170 7.89 14.72 4.97
N HIS A 171 7.61 15.91 5.48
CA HIS A 171 6.99 16.11 6.78
C HIS A 171 5.46 16.02 6.63
N LYS A 172 4.76 15.58 7.68
CA LYS A 172 3.29 15.44 7.67
C LYS A 172 2.55 16.72 7.28
N SER A 173 3.13 17.90 7.51
CA SER A 173 2.55 19.18 7.07
C SER A 173 2.37 19.27 5.54
N ALA A 174 3.11 18.48 4.76
CA ALA A 174 2.94 18.41 3.32
C ALA A 174 1.58 17.82 2.92
N TRP A 175 0.90 17.10 3.83
CA TRP A 175 -0.45 16.55 3.61
C TRP A 175 -1.42 17.61 3.07
N LYS A 176 -1.39 18.82 3.64
CA LYS A 176 -2.26 19.95 3.24
C LYS A 176 -2.05 20.40 1.79
N ASN A 177 -0.85 20.15 1.25
CA ASN A 177 -0.45 20.56 -0.10
C ASN A 177 -0.64 19.45 -1.14
N ILE A 178 -1.18 18.31 -0.74
CA ILE A 178 -1.38 17.14 -1.60
C ILE A 178 -2.89 16.90 -1.74
N PRO A 179 -3.56 17.50 -2.74
CA PRO A 179 -5.01 17.41 -2.90
C PRO A 179 -5.52 15.96 -3.00
N GLN A 180 -4.70 15.05 -3.54
CA GLN A 180 -5.01 13.63 -3.66
C GLN A 180 -5.17 12.93 -2.30
N LEU A 181 -4.66 13.52 -1.21
CA LEU A 181 -4.80 13.01 0.15
C LEU A 181 -5.94 13.68 0.94
N SER A 182 -6.66 14.64 0.35
CA SER A 182 -7.71 15.41 1.04
C SER A 182 -8.88 14.56 1.57
N TRP A 183 -9.06 13.36 1.04
CA TRP A 183 -10.10 12.41 1.45
C TRP A 183 -9.66 11.46 2.57
N HIS A 184 -8.40 11.55 3.04
CA HIS A 184 -7.91 10.89 4.23
C HIS A 184 -8.00 11.81 5.45
N HIS A 185 -8.05 11.22 6.64
CA HIS A 185 -7.84 12.01 7.85
C HIS A 185 -6.42 12.57 7.88
N GLN A 186 -6.25 13.71 8.54
CA GLN A 186 -4.93 14.32 8.67
C GLN A 186 -4.04 13.41 9.52
N PRO A 187 -2.83 13.01 9.03
CA PRO A 187 -1.92 12.19 9.78
C PRO A 187 -1.41 12.91 11.04
N GLU A 188 -1.37 12.20 12.15
CA GLU A 188 -0.90 12.75 13.44
C GLU A 188 0.62 12.74 13.54
N THR A 189 1.27 11.78 12.89
CA THR A 189 2.73 11.61 12.91
C THR A 189 3.33 11.57 11.51
N ASP A 190 4.63 11.84 11.40
CA ASP A 190 5.37 11.66 10.16
C ASP A 190 5.45 10.20 9.73
N ALA A 191 5.45 9.28 10.69
CA ALA A 191 5.45 7.84 10.43
C ALA A 191 4.14 7.42 9.76
N GLU A 192 3.02 7.85 10.31
CA GLU A 192 1.69 7.60 9.74
C GLU A 192 1.58 8.19 8.32
N PHE A 193 2.00 9.45 8.13
CA PHE A 193 2.02 10.07 6.81
C PHE A 193 2.83 9.26 5.79
N ARG A 194 4.03 8.80 6.17
CA ARG A 194 4.91 8.04 5.28
C ARG A 194 4.43 6.59 5.05
N ALA A 195 3.58 6.07 5.94
CA ALA A 195 2.97 4.74 5.78
C ALA A 195 1.83 4.74 4.74
N MET A 196 1.26 5.91 4.43
CA MET A 196 0.15 6.00 3.47
C MET A 196 0.55 5.46 2.10
N THR A 197 -0.34 4.66 1.52
CA THR A 197 -0.22 4.22 0.13
C THR A 197 -0.47 5.41 -0.81
N PRO A 198 0.34 5.59 -1.86
CA PRO A 198 0.15 6.66 -2.84
C PRO A 198 -1.24 6.57 -3.47
N PRO A 199 -2.06 7.65 -3.43
CA PRO A 199 -3.47 7.58 -3.81
C PRO A 199 -3.69 7.26 -5.30
N ALA A 200 -2.84 7.77 -6.19
CA ALA A 200 -2.98 7.45 -7.61
C ALA A 200 -2.68 5.97 -7.90
N PHE A 201 -1.72 5.38 -7.18
CA PHE A 201 -1.47 3.94 -7.23
C PHE A 201 -2.64 3.15 -6.63
N ALA A 202 -3.18 3.55 -5.47
CA ALA A 202 -4.31 2.85 -4.85
C ALA A 202 -5.52 2.78 -5.79
N TRP A 203 -5.83 3.88 -6.49
CA TRP A 203 -6.89 3.90 -7.50
C TRP A 203 -6.58 3.03 -8.72
N ALA A 204 -5.35 3.09 -9.25
CA ALA A 204 -4.96 2.25 -10.39
C ALA A 204 -5.01 0.76 -10.05
N PHE A 205 -4.61 0.41 -8.81
CA PHE A 205 -4.68 -0.96 -8.31
C PHE A 205 -6.13 -1.43 -8.16
N TYR A 206 -7.01 -0.58 -7.63
CA TYR A 206 -8.44 -0.84 -7.55
C TYR A 206 -9.03 -1.10 -8.96
N GLU A 207 -8.79 -0.22 -9.92
CA GLU A 207 -9.32 -0.35 -11.27
C GLU A 207 -8.90 -1.65 -11.96
N ALA A 208 -7.66 -2.11 -11.72
CA ALA A 208 -7.14 -3.34 -12.29
C ALA A 208 -7.69 -4.61 -11.61
N ASN A 209 -8.15 -4.51 -10.34
CA ASN A 209 -8.50 -5.67 -9.51
C ASN A 209 -9.94 -5.63 -8.95
N LYS A 210 -10.75 -4.64 -9.34
CA LYS A 210 -12.18 -4.60 -9.00
C LYS A 210 -12.94 -5.72 -9.72
N LEU A 211 -14.14 -6.03 -9.22
CA LEU A 211 -15.06 -6.89 -9.96
C LEU A 211 -15.37 -6.27 -11.34
N GLU A 212 -15.20 -7.05 -12.37
CA GLU A 212 -15.77 -6.69 -13.68
C GLU A 212 -17.30 -6.77 -13.59
N VAL A 213 -17.92 -5.60 -13.67
CA VAL A 213 -19.38 -5.55 -13.87
C VAL A 213 -19.61 -5.77 -15.35
N TYR A 214 -19.98 -6.99 -15.74
CA TYR A 214 -20.53 -7.21 -17.07
C TYR A 214 -21.89 -6.49 -17.12
N GLU A 215 -21.91 -5.30 -17.70
CA GLU A 215 -23.16 -4.73 -18.17
C GLU A 215 -23.65 -5.64 -19.30
N GLY A 216 -24.58 -6.52 -18.99
CA GLY A 216 -25.25 -7.36 -20.00
C GLY A 216 -25.95 -6.44 -20.99
N ASN A 217 -25.55 -6.56 -22.24
CA ASN A 217 -26.28 -5.98 -23.39
C ASN A 217 -27.70 -6.53 -23.46
#